data_7f9e92209531daa765152203483d408f
#
_entry.id   7f9e92209531daa765152203483d408f
#
_cell.length_a   1.000
_cell.length_b   1.000
_cell.length_c   1.000
_cell.angle_alpha   90.00
_cell.angle_beta   90.00
_cell.angle_gamma   90.00
#
_symmetry.space_group_name_H-M   'P 1'
#
loop_
_entity.id
_entity.type
_entity.pdbx_description
1 polymer ?
#
loop_
_entity_poly.entity_id
_entity_poly.type
_entity_poly.pdbx_seq_one_letter_code
_entity_poly.pdbx_strand_id
1 'polypeptide(L)'
;ILSIVGLLGAITALMSAWWIAGLSTQGKYGAPVLSYSEALTSTSATSSAPEVLRGLGYWIFYDRNAVTALTSASTPYQTNLFVIGCGLLVLFLGLFGIITHQRLRRPLSLMLLVGAVASVGAYPSNSPAPLWSYFANHPKSALSLALRSSSRAVPLVALAVAIGLGISIQHLLVRFSQRSTRAP
;
A
#
# COMPACT_ATOMS: atom_id res chain seq x y z
N ILE A 1 12.11 -14.75 -20.58
CA ILE A 1 11.52 -13.98 -19.45
C ILE A 1 12.24 -12.63 -19.32
N LEU A 2 13.54 -12.57 -19.25
CA LEU A 2 14.33 -11.30 -19.13
C LEU A 2 14.04 -10.34 -20.29
N SER A 3 13.92 -10.84 -21.54
CA SER A 3 13.60 -10.02 -22.71
C SER A 3 12.20 -9.42 -22.64
N ILE A 4 11.21 -10.16 -22.13
CA ILE A 4 9.84 -9.66 -21.98
C ILE A 4 9.79 -8.58 -20.88
N VAL A 5 10.46 -8.79 -19.76
CA VAL A 5 10.54 -7.79 -18.68
C VAL A 5 11.24 -6.52 -19.17
N GLY A 6 12.33 -6.66 -19.95
CA GLY A 6 13.01 -5.54 -20.54
C GLY A 6 12.15 -4.75 -21.54
N LEU A 7 11.40 -5.46 -22.39
CA LEU A 7 10.48 -4.85 -23.35
C LEU A 7 9.33 -4.10 -22.63
N LEU A 8 8.70 -4.73 -21.64
CA LEU A 8 7.67 -4.08 -20.82
C LEU A 8 8.20 -2.85 -20.09
N GLY A 9 9.41 -2.94 -19.53
CA GLY A 9 10.07 -1.81 -18.89
C GLY A 9 10.32 -0.65 -19.88
N ALA A 10 10.80 -0.94 -21.06
CA ALA A 10 11.04 0.06 -22.10
C ALA A 10 9.74 0.73 -22.58
N ILE A 11 8.68 -0.06 -22.83
CA ILE A 11 7.37 0.48 -23.20
C ILE A 11 6.81 1.37 -22.08
N THR A 12 6.89 0.91 -20.82
CA THR A 12 6.43 1.70 -19.68
C THR A 12 7.19 3.02 -19.56
N ALA A 13 8.51 2.99 -19.74
CA ALA A 13 9.33 4.20 -19.71
C ALA A 13 8.96 5.18 -20.84
N LEU A 14 8.77 4.69 -22.07
CA LEU A 14 8.34 5.52 -23.19
C LEU A 14 6.96 6.12 -22.96
N MET A 15 5.99 5.33 -22.52
CA MET A 15 4.64 5.81 -22.21
C MET A 15 4.63 6.80 -21.04
N SER A 16 5.61 6.74 -20.16
CA SER A 16 5.75 7.66 -19.02
C SER A 16 6.57 8.91 -19.34
N ALA A 17 7.28 8.94 -20.45
CA ALA A 17 8.24 10.02 -20.79
C ALA A 17 7.58 11.41 -20.83
N TRP A 18 6.36 11.52 -21.33
CA TRP A 18 5.66 12.81 -21.43
C TRP A 18 5.39 13.46 -20.08
N TRP A 19 4.93 12.69 -19.08
CA TRP A 19 4.67 13.24 -17.76
C TRP A 19 5.97 13.41 -16.95
N ILE A 20 6.98 12.55 -17.16
CA ILE A 20 8.30 12.71 -16.55
C ILE A 20 8.95 14.01 -17.04
N ALA A 21 8.88 14.30 -18.35
CA ALA A 21 9.37 15.55 -18.91
C ALA A 21 8.62 16.75 -18.32
N GLY A 22 7.29 16.67 -18.22
CA GLY A 22 6.48 17.72 -17.57
C GLY A 22 6.87 17.96 -16.12
N LEU A 23 7.03 16.90 -15.33
CA LEU A 23 7.45 16.99 -13.93
C LEU A 23 8.87 17.53 -13.77
N SER A 24 9.80 17.15 -14.65
CA SER A 24 11.17 17.66 -14.60
C SER A 24 11.20 19.18 -14.89
N THR A 25 10.40 19.63 -15.85
CA THR A 25 10.26 21.06 -16.17
C THR A 25 9.63 21.82 -15.00
N GLN A 26 8.54 21.28 -14.42
CA GLN A 26 7.90 21.86 -13.25
C GLN A 26 8.85 21.89 -12.04
N GLY A 27 9.64 20.84 -11.82
CA GLY A 27 10.63 20.78 -10.75
C GLY A 27 11.75 21.82 -10.91
N LYS A 28 12.06 22.20 -12.17
CA LYS A 28 13.12 23.18 -12.47
C LYS A 28 12.62 24.63 -12.41
N TYR A 29 11.41 24.90 -12.87
CA TYR A 29 10.88 26.26 -13.06
C TYR A 29 9.64 26.56 -12.22
N GLY A 30 8.99 25.54 -11.64
CA GLY A 30 7.80 25.71 -10.82
C GLY A 30 8.13 26.16 -9.40
N ALA A 31 7.13 26.69 -8.71
CA ALA A 31 7.24 26.93 -7.28
C ALA A 31 7.51 25.61 -6.55
N PRO A 32 8.36 25.60 -5.50
CA PRO A 32 8.71 24.41 -4.74
C PRO A 32 7.55 23.94 -3.83
N VAL A 33 6.38 23.69 -4.42
CA VAL A 33 5.15 23.30 -3.71
C VAL A 33 5.40 22.07 -2.82
N LEU A 34 6.27 21.18 -3.29
CA LEU A 34 6.63 19.98 -2.55
C LEU A 34 7.33 20.29 -1.22
N SER A 35 8.01 21.39 -1.07
CA SER A 35 8.66 21.76 0.19
C SER A 35 7.69 22.30 1.25
N TYR A 36 6.50 22.71 0.83
CA TYR A 36 5.46 23.26 1.71
C TYR A 36 4.26 22.33 1.91
N SER A 37 4.13 21.30 1.06
CA SER A 37 3.11 20.28 1.22
C SER A 37 3.64 19.15 2.08
N GLU A 38 2.87 18.25 2.51
CA GLU A 38 3.13 16.99 3.22
C GLU A 38 4.56 16.79 3.79
N ALA A 39 4.76 16.91 5.08
CA ALA A 39 6.00 16.47 5.73
C ALA A 39 5.99 14.94 5.88
N LEU A 40 7.17 14.30 5.81
CA LEU A 40 7.31 12.85 6.01
C LEU A 40 6.71 12.39 7.36
N THR A 41 6.87 13.20 8.40
CA THR A 41 6.31 12.93 9.73
C THR A 41 4.79 12.93 9.74
N SER A 42 4.15 13.86 9.03
CA SER A 42 2.69 13.95 8.93
C SER A 42 2.11 12.80 8.11
N THR A 43 2.72 12.48 6.98
CA THR A 43 2.25 11.39 6.09
C THR A 43 2.43 10.02 6.71
N SER A 44 3.43 9.85 7.59
CA SER A 44 3.70 8.58 8.26
C SER A 44 2.97 8.43 9.60
N ALA A 45 2.35 9.47 10.12
CA ALA A 45 1.70 9.43 11.43
C ALA A 45 0.60 8.37 11.55
N THR A 46 -0.05 8.03 10.44
CA THR A 46 -1.18 7.11 10.38
C THR A 46 -0.85 5.78 9.69
N SER A 47 0.39 5.59 9.21
CA SER A 47 0.79 4.41 8.44
C SER A 47 1.33 3.26 9.29
N SER A 48 0.68 2.98 10.43
CA SER A 48 1.03 1.82 11.25
C SER A 48 0.87 0.50 10.47
N ALA A 49 1.66 -0.52 10.81
CA ALA A 49 1.62 -1.80 10.10
C ALA A 49 0.21 -2.45 10.07
N PRO A 50 -0.58 -2.46 11.16
CA PRO A 50 -1.95 -2.97 11.11
C PRO A 50 -2.85 -2.21 10.15
N GLU A 51 -2.73 -0.89 10.08
CA GLU A 51 -3.52 -0.08 9.16
C GLU A 51 -3.12 -0.32 7.71
N VAL A 52 -1.84 -0.34 7.42
CA VAL A 52 -1.30 -0.65 6.09
C VAL A 52 -1.75 -2.04 5.61
N LEU A 53 -1.69 -3.05 6.45
CA LEU A 53 -2.12 -4.41 6.10
C LEU A 53 -3.62 -4.52 5.86
N ARG A 54 -4.43 -3.64 6.44
CA ARG A 54 -5.87 -3.50 6.16
C ARG A 54 -6.14 -2.68 4.89
N GLY A 55 -5.11 -2.23 4.16
CA GLY A 55 -5.25 -1.36 2.99
C GLY A 55 -5.49 0.10 3.32
N LEU A 56 -5.21 0.52 4.55
CA LEU A 56 -5.38 1.87 5.08
C LEU A 56 -4.00 2.55 5.28
N GLY A 57 -3.95 3.60 6.09
CA GLY A 57 -2.69 4.28 6.43
C GLY A 57 -2.44 5.57 5.63
N TYR A 58 -3.32 5.92 4.68
CA TYR A 58 -3.20 7.19 3.95
C TYR A 58 -3.71 8.33 4.83
N TRP A 59 -2.84 9.28 5.16
CA TRP A 59 -3.08 10.30 6.17
C TRP A 59 -4.35 11.14 5.95
N ILE A 60 -4.70 11.50 4.70
CA ILE A 60 -5.95 12.25 4.39
C ILE A 60 -7.20 11.50 4.85
N PHE A 61 -7.17 10.16 4.86
CA PHE A 61 -8.30 9.36 5.35
C PHE A 61 -8.54 9.55 6.84
N TYR A 62 -7.51 9.91 7.61
CA TYR A 62 -7.58 10.12 9.05
C TYR A 62 -7.72 11.59 9.43
N ASP A 63 -7.56 12.48 8.45
CA ASP A 63 -7.55 13.91 8.72
C ASP A 63 -8.94 14.43 9.09
N ARG A 64 -8.96 15.41 9.97
CA ARG A 64 -10.17 16.01 10.52
C ARG A 64 -10.04 17.52 10.49
N ASN A 65 -11.10 18.19 10.08
CA ASN A 65 -11.25 19.60 10.42
C ASN A 65 -11.68 19.69 11.90
N ALA A 66 -11.84 20.91 12.43
CA ALA A 66 -12.19 21.15 13.83
C ALA A 66 -13.50 20.46 14.29
N VAL A 67 -14.38 20.08 13.36
CA VAL A 67 -15.73 19.59 13.66
C VAL A 67 -15.96 18.17 13.16
N THR A 68 -15.50 17.84 11.94
CA THR A 68 -15.82 16.57 11.27
C THR A 68 -14.59 15.94 10.62
N ALA A 69 -14.66 14.64 10.39
CA ALA A 69 -13.69 13.94 9.54
C ALA A 69 -13.82 14.43 8.08
N LEU A 70 -12.70 14.66 7.39
CA LEU A 70 -12.70 15.02 5.98
C LEU A 70 -13.38 13.98 5.11
N THR A 71 -13.22 12.71 5.48
CA THR A 71 -13.88 11.56 4.84
C THR A 71 -14.83 10.93 5.85
N SER A 72 -16.14 11.00 5.61
CA SER A 72 -17.16 10.45 6.53
C SER A 72 -16.97 8.95 6.83
N ALA A 73 -16.47 8.19 5.85
CA ALA A 73 -16.17 6.78 6.01
C ALA A 73 -15.01 6.49 6.99
N SER A 74 -14.14 7.46 7.29
CA SER A 74 -12.97 7.23 8.14
C SER A 74 -13.34 6.84 9.57
N THR A 75 -14.40 7.44 10.13
CA THR A 75 -14.83 7.18 11.51
C THR A 75 -15.21 5.70 11.73
N PRO A 76 -16.10 5.07 10.92
CA PRO A 76 -16.40 3.64 11.08
C PRO A 76 -15.18 2.74 10.93
N TYR A 77 -14.28 3.04 10.00
CA TYR A 77 -13.07 2.23 9.80
C TYR A 77 -12.09 2.29 10.99
N GLN A 78 -12.14 3.36 11.78
CA GLN A 78 -11.29 3.54 12.96
C GLN A 78 -11.94 3.03 14.25
N THR A 79 -13.27 3.12 14.38
CA THR A 79 -13.95 2.92 15.67
C THR A 79 -14.94 1.78 15.68
N ASN A 80 -15.49 1.38 14.53
CA ASN A 80 -16.49 0.31 14.48
C ASN A 80 -15.80 -1.07 14.45
N LEU A 81 -15.93 -1.82 15.53
CA LEU A 81 -15.33 -3.15 15.69
C LEU A 81 -15.74 -4.14 14.59
N PHE A 82 -16.98 -4.04 14.09
CA PHE A 82 -17.43 -4.91 13.00
C PHE A 82 -16.68 -4.61 11.72
N VAL A 83 -16.50 -3.33 11.35
CA VAL A 83 -15.76 -2.92 10.15
C VAL A 83 -14.28 -3.32 10.29
N ILE A 84 -13.70 -3.11 11.47
CA ILE A 84 -12.32 -3.53 11.76
C ILE A 84 -12.19 -5.05 11.62
N GLY A 85 -13.13 -5.80 12.20
CA GLY A 85 -13.16 -7.27 12.12
C GLY A 85 -13.29 -7.79 10.69
N CYS A 86 -14.15 -7.19 9.88
CA CYS A 86 -14.26 -7.51 8.46
C CYS A 86 -12.95 -7.26 7.70
N GLY A 87 -12.28 -6.12 7.96
CA GLY A 87 -10.99 -5.81 7.35
C GLY A 87 -9.90 -6.82 7.72
N LEU A 88 -9.85 -7.23 8.98
CA LEU A 88 -8.92 -8.27 9.45
C LEU A 88 -9.27 -9.64 8.85
N LEU A 89 -10.55 -9.99 8.74
CA LEU A 89 -10.98 -11.24 8.10
C LEU A 89 -10.51 -11.30 6.65
N VAL A 90 -10.70 -10.23 5.88
CA VAL A 90 -10.20 -10.11 4.50
C VAL A 90 -8.69 -10.32 4.44
N LEU A 91 -7.94 -9.66 5.35
CA LEU A 91 -6.50 -9.83 5.45
C LEU A 91 -6.12 -11.29 5.72
N PHE A 92 -6.71 -11.93 6.74
CA PHE A 92 -6.40 -13.32 7.09
C PHE A 92 -6.75 -14.30 5.98
N LEU A 93 -7.89 -14.14 5.32
CA LEU A 93 -8.25 -14.96 4.17
C LEU A 93 -7.28 -14.72 3.00
N GLY A 94 -6.87 -13.49 2.75
CA GLY A 94 -5.87 -13.16 1.75
C GLY A 94 -4.53 -13.83 2.03
N LEU A 95 -4.04 -13.74 3.27
CA LEU A 95 -2.80 -14.39 3.69
C LEU A 95 -2.88 -15.92 3.58
N PHE A 96 -4.01 -16.51 3.98
CA PHE A 96 -4.25 -17.93 3.83
C PHE A 96 -4.13 -18.38 2.37
N GLY A 97 -4.74 -17.66 1.42
CA GLY A 97 -4.63 -17.96 0.00
C GLY A 97 -3.21 -17.81 -0.53
N ILE A 98 -2.48 -16.79 -0.10
CA ILE A 98 -1.07 -16.61 -0.48
C ILE A 98 -0.23 -17.80 -0.01
N ILE A 99 -0.39 -18.23 1.24
CA ILE A 99 0.41 -19.32 1.84
C ILE A 99 0.10 -20.67 1.18
N THR A 100 -1.16 -20.92 0.87
CA THR A 100 -1.61 -22.21 0.32
C THR A 100 -1.29 -22.40 -1.15
N HIS A 101 -1.09 -21.32 -1.90
CA HIS A 101 -0.85 -21.41 -3.35
C HIS A 101 0.65 -21.51 -3.69
N GLN A 102 1.14 -22.73 -3.97
CA GLN A 102 2.58 -22.99 -4.13
C GLN A 102 3.29 -22.12 -5.19
N ARG A 103 2.66 -21.88 -6.34
CA ARG A 103 3.30 -21.12 -7.45
C ARG A 103 3.36 -19.61 -7.18
N LEU A 104 2.31 -19.04 -6.60
CA LEU A 104 2.19 -17.60 -6.39
C LEU A 104 2.64 -17.16 -4.99
N ARG A 105 2.91 -18.08 -4.07
CA ARG A 105 3.31 -17.76 -2.70
C ARG A 105 4.50 -16.81 -2.64
N ARG A 106 5.57 -17.12 -3.35
CA ARG A 106 6.80 -16.29 -3.31
C ARG A 106 6.58 -14.88 -3.87
N PRO A 107 6.07 -14.70 -5.11
CA PRO A 107 5.87 -13.35 -5.65
C PRO A 107 4.85 -12.53 -4.86
N LEU A 108 3.74 -13.13 -4.41
CA LEU A 108 2.74 -12.42 -3.62
C LEU A 108 3.24 -12.06 -2.22
N SER A 109 3.99 -12.97 -1.55
CA SER A 109 4.62 -12.65 -0.27
C SER A 109 5.67 -11.55 -0.40
N LEU A 110 6.47 -11.55 -1.47
CA LEU A 110 7.43 -10.49 -1.73
C LEU A 110 6.73 -9.15 -2.00
N MET A 111 5.68 -9.16 -2.82
CA MET A 111 4.88 -7.96 -3.12
C MET A 111 4.22 -7.40 -1.85
N LEU A 112 3.66 -8.27 -1.01
CA LEU A 112 3.07 -7.90 0.28
C LEU A 112 4.13 -7.29 1.21
N LEU A 113 5.28 -7.95 1.35
CA LEU A 113 6.36 -7.50 2.23
C LEU A 113 6.93 -6.15 1.77
N VAL A 114 7.29 -6.04 0.49
CA VAL A 114 7.82 -4.79 -0.09
C VAL A 114 6.78 -3.67 0.02
N GLY A 115 5.53 -3.96 -0.33
CA GLY A 115 4.43 -3.01 -0.20
C GLY A 115 4.22 -2.55 1.24
N ALA A 116 4.21 -3.49 2.21
CA ALA A 116 4.03 -3.16 3.63
C ALA A 116 5.20 -2.34 4.19
N VAL A 117 6.45 -2.76 3.94
CA VAL A 117 7.65 -2.02 4.41
C VAL A 117 7.70 -0.62 3.80
N ALA A 118 7.44 -0.50 2.50
CA ALA A 118 7.41 0.80 1.84
C ALA A 118 6.27 1.69 2.37
N SER A 119 5.08 1.12 2.63
CA SER A 119 3.91 1.89 3.06
C SER A 119 3.97 2.33 4.51
N VAL A 120 4.50 1.49 5.41
CA VAL A 120 4.75 1.85 6.82
C VAL A 120 5.70 3.04 6.90
N GLY A 121 6.70 3.07 6.04
CA GLY A 121 7.55 4.23 5.89
C GLY A 121 8.26 4.62 7.18
N ALA A 122 8.14 5.90 7.52
CA ALA A 122 8.77 6.49 8.71
C ALA A 122 7.92 6.34 9.99
N TYR A 123 6.97 5.42 10.02
CA TYR A 123 6.21 5.16 11.26
C TYR A 123 7.03 4.32 12.25
N PRO A 124 6.98 4.60 13.57
CA PRO A 124 6.39 5.79 14.20
C PRO A 124 7.22 7.05 13.92
N SER A 125 6.56 8.17 13.60
CA SER A 125 7.22 9.39 13.12
C SER A 125 8.18 10.04 14.13
N ASN A 126 8.03 9.74 15.41
CA ASN A 126 8.91 10.20 16.48
C ASN A 126 10.18 9.34 16.67
N SER A 127 10.19 8.13 16.11
CA SER A 127 11.32 7.19 16.20
C SER A 127 11.39 6.32 14.93
N PRO A 128 11.63 6.92 13.75
CA PRO A 128 11.65 6.18 12.51
C PRO A 128 12.81 5.18 12.44
N ALA A 129 12.61 4.10 11.69
CA ALA A 129 13.67 3.14 11.42
C ALA A 129 14.88 3.81 10.74
N PRO A 130 16.12 3.29 10.90
CA PRO A 130 17.35 3.97 10.44
C PRO A 130 17.33 4.45 8.99
N LEU A 131 16.78 3.66 8.07
CA LEU A 131 16.63 4.05 6.67
C LEU A 131 15.75 5.30 6.53
N TRP A 132 14.65 5.34 7.24
CA TRP A 132 13.68 6.44 7.16
C TRP A 132 14.14 7.66 7.95
N SER A 133 14.94 7.49 9.01
CA SER A 133 15.57 8.59 9.72
C SER A 133 16.54 9.37 8.83
N TYR A 134 17.26 8.69 7.93
CA TYR A 134 18.08 9.37 6.93
C TYR A 134 17.24 10.32 6.06
N PHE A 135 16.10 9.86 5.54
CA PHE A 135 15.21 10.69 4.74
C PHE A 135 14.54 11.82 5.54
N ALA A 136 14.19 11.56 6.79
CA ALA A 136 13.65 12.61 7.68
C ALA A 136 14.67 13.72 7.94
N ASN A 137 15.95 13.38 8.07
CA ASN A 137 17.03 14.34 8.30
C ASN A 137 17.46 15.09 7.01
N HIS A 138 17.07 14.61 5.84
CA HIS A 138 17.37 15.24 4.54
C HIS A 138 16.08 15.56 3.76
N PRO A 139 15.14 16.36 4.32
CA PRO A 139 13.79 16.54 3.77
C PRO A 139 13.76 17.22 2.38
N LYS A 140 14.82 17.92 2.01
CA LYS A 140 14.94 18.63 0.71
C LYS A 140 15.58 17.78 -0.38
N SER A 141 16.07 16.56 -0.07
CA SER A 141 16.66 15.71 -1.10
C SER A 141 15.56 15.20 -2.05
N ALA A 142 15.91 15.04 -3.34
CA ALA A 142 14.96 14.53 -4.34
C ALA A 142 14.38 13.17 -3.95
N LEU A 143 15.16 12.31 -3.32
CA LEU A 143 14.74 10.99 -2.87
C LEU A 143 13.79 11.08 -1.66
N SER A 144 14.05 11.97 -0.71
CA SER A 144 13.14 12.21 0.42
C SER A 144 11.81 12.77 -0.05
N LEU A 145 11.82 13.69 -1.01
CA LEU A 145 10.62 14.23 -1.62
C LEU A 145 9.82 13.16 -2.39
N ALA A 146 10.50 12.25 -3.07
CA ALA A 146 9.85 11.14 -3.77
C ALA A 146 9.23 10.10 -2.82
N LEU A 147 9.91 9.80 -1.71
CA LEU A 147 9.50 8.76 -0.75
C LEU A 147 8.66 9.28 0.43
N ARG A 148 8.46 10.59 0.54
CA ARG A 148 7.74 11.20 1.68
C ARG A 148 6.30 10.67 1.86
N SER A 149 5.62 10.35 0.76
CA SER A 149 4.25 9.80 0.79
C SER A 149 4.30 8.28 0.62
N SER A 150 4.93 7.61 1.57
CA SER A 150 5.17 6.16 1.59
C SER A 150 3.87 5.35 1.50
N SER A 151 2.76 5.85 2.05
CA SER A 151 1.43 5.22 1.98
C SER A 151 0.91 5.02 0.55
N ARG A 152 1.50 5.66 -0.46
CA ARG A 152 1.21 5.40 -1.88
C ARG A 152 1.60 3.98 -2.33
N ALA A 153 2.37 3.24 -1.55
CA ALA A 153 2.68 1.84 -1.82
C ALA A 153 1.60 0.86 -1.30
N VAL A 154 0.59 1.32 -0.53
CA VAL A 154 -0.53 0.51 -0.05
C VAL A 154 -1.25 -0.28 -1.15
N PRO A 155 -1.44 0.22 -2.38
CA PRO A 155 -2.01 -0.58 -3.46
C PRO A 155 -1.29 -1.91 -3.75
N LEU A 156 0.02 -2.01 -3.49
CA LEU A 156 0.75 -3.28 -3.61
C LEU A 156 0.28 -4.31 -2.57
N VAL A 157 0.07 -3.85 -1.34
CA VAL A 157 -0.47 -4.67 -0.24
C VAL A 157 -1.89 -5.12 -0.59
N ALA A 158 -2.74 -4.18 -0.99
CA ALA A 158 -4.12 -4.45 -1.34
C ALA A 158 -4.23 -5.45 -2.50
N LEU A 159 -3.40 -5.31 -3.54
CA LEU A 159 -3.37 -6.23 -4.68
C LEU A 159 -2.94 -7.64 -4.25
N ALA A 160 -1.89 -7.76 -3.43
CA ALA A 160 -1.44 -9.06 -2.92
C ALA A 160 -2.54 -9.75 -2.11
N VAL A 161 -3.18 -9.02 -1.20
CA VAL A 161 -4.28 -9.53 -0.37
C VAL A 161 -5.50 -9.88 -1.21
N ALA A 162 -5.86 -9.07 -2.21
CA ALA A 162 -7.00 -9.34 -3.09
C ALA A 162 -6.82 -10.61 -3.92
N ILE A 163 -5.62 -10.82 -4.50
CA ILE A 163 -5.31 -12.05 -5.23
C ILE A 163 -5.35 -13.25 -4.28
N GLY A 164 -4.76 -13.13 -3.08
CA GLY A 164 -4.80 -14.17 -2.06
C GLY A 164 -6.23 -14.50 -1.62
N LEU A 165 -7.09 -13.50 -1.45
CA LEU A 165 -8.51 -13.69 -1.12
C LEU A 165 -9.23 -14.47 -2.22
N GLY A 166 -9.01 -14.14 -3.49
CA GLY A 166 -9.56 -14.88 -4.63
C GLY A 166 -9.17 -16.36 -4.62
N ILE A 167 -7.89 -16.65 -4.32
CA ILE A 167 -7.39 -18.01 -4.17
C ILE A 167 -8.11 -18.74 -3.00
N SER A 168 -8.26 -18.07 -1.86
CA SER A 168 -8.95 -18.65 -0.69
C SER A 168 -10.40 -19.00 -1.01
N ILE A 169 -11.12 -18.09 -1.66
CA ILE A 169 -12.52 -18.30 -2.06
C ILE A 169 -12.61 -19.50 -3.02
N GLN A 170 -11.73 -19.56 -4.02
CA GLN A 170 -11.68 -20.70 -4.96
C GLN A 170 -11.46 -22.02 -4.23
N HIS A 171 -10.52 -22.08 -3.29
CA HIS A 171 -10.27 -23.26 -2.47
C HIS A 171 -11.51 -23.71 -1.68
N LEU A 172 -12.23 -22.76 -1.09
CA LEU A 172 -13.46 -23.05 -0.34
C LEU A 172 -14.56 -23.58 -1.26
N LEU A 173 -14.79 -22.94 -2.40
CA LEU A 173 -15.81 -23.36 -3.37
C LEU A 173 -15.57 -24.78 -3.88
N VAL A 174 -14.34 -25.12 -4.23
CA VAL A 174 -13.97 -26.47 -4.69
C VAL A 174 -14.23 -27.50 -3.59
N ARG A 175 -13.88 -27.21 -2.34
CA ARG A 175 -14.12 -28.11 -1.21
C ARG A 175 -15.62 -28.33 -0.96
N PHE A 176 -16.44 -27.29 -1.04
CA PHE A 176 -17.89 -27.42 -0.87
C PHE A 176 -18.53 -28.22 -2.00
N SER A 177 -18.14 -27.98 -3.26
CA SER A 177 -18.64 -28.75 -4.41
C SER A 177 -18.33 -30.24 -4.27
N GLN A 178 -17.11 -30.59 -3.87
CA GLN A 178 -16.72 -32.01 -3.68
C GLN A 178 -17.47 -32.70 -2.53
N ARG A 179 -17.89 -31.97 -1.52
CA ARG A 179 -18.71 -32.52 -0.42
C ARG A 179 -20.14 -32.77 -0.87
N SER A 180 -20.72 -31.87 -1.67
CA SER A 180 -22.07 -32.00 -2.18
C SER A 180 -22.23 -33.20 -3.10
N THR A 181 -21.21 -33.57 -3.88
CA THR A 181 -21.22 -34.73 -4.77
C THR A 181 -20.97 -36.06 -4.05
N ARG A 182 -20.58 -36.03 -2.77
CA ARG A 182 -20.32 -37.25 -1.96
C ARG A 182 -21.42 -37.56 -0.93
N ALA A 183 -22.42 -36.69 -0.83
CA ALA A 183 -23.60 -36.98 -0.02
C ALA A 183 -24.49 -38.00 -0.79
N PRO A 184 -24.81 -39.17 -0.22
CA PRO A 184 -25.62 -40.20 -0.88
C PRO A 184 -27.05 -39.75 -1.10
#